data_15d692c1dba000bc4888b9c4dfbc5eea
#
_entry.id   15d692c1dba000bc4888b9c4dfbc5eea
#
_cell.length_a   1.000
_cell.length_b   1.000
_cell.length_c   1.000
_cell.angle_alpha   90.00
_cell.angle_beta   90.00
_cell.angle_gamma   90.00
#
_symmetry.space_group_name_H-M   'P 1'
#
loop_
_entity.id
_entity.type
_entity.pdbx_description
1 polymer ?
#
loop_
_entity_poly.entity_id
_entity_poly.type
_entity_poly.pdbx_seq_one_letter_code
_entity_poly.pdbx_strand_id
1 'polypeptide(L)'
;LFRTSTPCFGSCWGLQVATVAAGGTVRKNPDGREIGIGRRIEIAEAGHGHGLYLGKPRIFDAITVHLDEVETLAPGTTVLSTNAWSPVQAAEIDTPGGGGFWGTQYHPEYTFREIAAVFRRYGDILIKHVLFTYAAAPAAYSPALHAALASPAPRPLVWKYGLDEAVLDPAVRSRELRNWIEQAVLPARSTRGRE
;
A
#
# COMPACT_ATOMS: atom_id res chain seq x y z
N LEU A 1 -5.73 -12.41 -16.75
CA LEU A 1 -5.63 -10.95 -16.69
C LEU A 1 -4.42 -10.46 -17.49
N PHE A 2 -3.22 -10.95 -17.26
CA PHE A 2 -1.99 -10.46 -17.93
C PHE A 2 -1.96 -10.61 -19.46
N ARG A 3 -2.83 -11.44 -20.04
CA ARG A 3 -2.96 -11.61 -21.50
C ARG A 3 -3.96 -10.66 -22.15
N THR A 4 -4.59 -9.78 -21.38
CA THR A 4 -5.57 -8.81 -21.87
C THR A 4 -5.04 -7.40 -21.77
N SER A 5 -5.59 -6.48 -22.54
CA SER A 5 -5.31 -5.06 -22.45
C SER A 5 -6.05 -4.36 -21.28
N THR A 6 -6.53 -5.13 -20.30
CA THR A 6 -7.24 -4.58 -19.14
C THR A 6 -6.23 -4.11 -18.09
N PRO A 7 -6.22 -2.83 -17.73
CA PRO A 7 -5.43 -2.34 -16.62
C PRO A 7 -5.82 -3.05 -15.33
N CYS A 8 -4.82 -3.45 -14.54
CA CYS A 8 -5.01 -4.14 -13.28
C CYS A 8 -4.36 -3.35 -12.14
N PHE A 9 -4.98 -3.39 -10.97
CA PHE A 9 -4.40 -2.88 -9.73
C PHE A 9 -4.48 -3.93 -8.63
N GLY A 10 -3.49 -3.98 -7.76
CA GLY A 10 -3.51 -4.86 -6.59
C GLY A 10 -2.75 -4.27 -5.41
N SER A 11 -3.36 -4.31 -4.22
CA SER A 11 -2.71 -3.96 -2.98
C SER A 11 -2.21 -5.19 -2.23
N CYS A 12 -1.11 -5.07 -1.52
CA CYS A 12 -0.50 -6.06 -0.64
C CYS A 12 -0.35 -7.44 -1.32
N TRP A 13 -1.18 -8.40 -0.97
CA TRP A 13 -1.19 -9.72 -1.58
C TRP A 13 -1.43 -9.68 -3.11
N GLY A 14 -2.16 -8.68 -3.60
CA GLY A 14 -2.38 -8.46 -5.03
C GLY A 14 -1.08 -8.19 -5.79
N LEU A 15 -0.20 -7.33 -5.25
CA LEU A 15 1.14 -7.09 -5.80
C LEU A 15 2.00 -8.36 -5.76
N GLN A 16 1.96 -9.10 -4.66
CA GLN A 16 2.74 -10.34 -4.49
C GLN A 16 2.32 -11.42 -5.50
N VAL A 17 1.02 -11.64 -5.65
CA VAL A 17 0.48 -12.58 -6.66
C VAL A 17 0.85 -12.16 -8.07
N ALA A 18 0.74 -10.87 -8.40
CA ALA A 18 1.13 -10.35 -9.71
C ALA A 18 2.63 -10.56 -9.99
N THR A 19 3.48 -10.29 -9.00
CA THR A 19 4.93 -10.53 -9.09
C THR A 19 5.25 -11.98 -9.41
N VAL A 20 4.64 -12.93 -8.68
CA VAL A 20 4.87 -14.37 -8.93
C VAL A 20 4.31 -14.79 -10.29
N ALA A 21 3.13 -14.30 -10.65
CA ALA A 21 2.52 -14.60 -11.95
C ALA A 21 3.35 -14.07 -13.15
N ALA A 22 4.13 -13.01 -12.92
CA ALA A 22 5.04 -12.43 -13.92
C ALA A 22 6.44 -13.07 -13.91
N GLY A 23 6.74 -13.98 -12.97
CA GLY A 23 8.02 -14.71 -12.89
C GLY A 23 9.01 -14.20 -11.86
N GLY A 24 8.60 -13.27 -10.97
CA GLY A 24 9.35 -12.89 -9.79
C GLY A 24 9.12 -13.83 -8.61
N THR A 25 9.70 -13.51 -7.44
CA THR A 25 9.51 -14.27 -6.21
C THR A 25 9.10 -13.40 -5.04
N VAL A 26 8.46 -14.04 -4.07
CA VAL A 26 8.00 -13.45 -2.81
C VAL A 26 8.57 -14.28 -1.67
N ARG A 27 9.01 -13.63 -0.63
CA ARG A 27 9.50 -14.27 0.60
C ARG A 27 8.88 -13.67 1.84
N LYS A 28 9.03 -14.36 2.95
CA LYS A 28 8.81 -13.76 4.27
C LYS A 28 9.84 -12.66 4.50
N ASN A 29 9.39 -11.48 4.92
CA ASN A 29 10.28 -10.38 5.24
C ASN A 29 11.17 -10.78 6.44
N PRO A 30 12.51 -10.62 6.34
CA PRO A 30 13.43 -10.98 7.41
C PRO A 30 13.23 -10.15 8.68
N ASP A 31 12.77 -8.91 8.56
CA ASP A 31 12.48 -8.01 9.69
C ASP A 31 11.10 -8.25 10.30
N GLY A 32 10.35 -9.21 9.75
CA GLY A 32 9.04 -9.61 10.24
C GLY A 32 7.88 -8.85 9.58
N ARG A 33 6.84 -8.60 10.33
CA ARG A 33 5.59 -8.02 9.83
C ARG A 33 5.60 -6.49 9.90
N GLU A 34 5.38 -5.82 8.77
CA GLU A 34 5.03 -4.40 8.75
C GLU A 34 3.53 -4.26 8.95
N ILE A 35 3.11 -3.60 10.04
CA ILE A 35 1.70 -3.50 10.40
C ILE A 35 1.36 -2.17 11.10
N GLY A 36 0.23 -1.61 10.75
CA GLY A 36 -0.27 -0.32 11.25
C GLY A 36 0.02 0.78 10.26
N ILE A 37 1.08 1.54 10.48
CA ILE A 37 1.50 2.62 9.60
C ILE A 37 2.89 2.30 9.05
N GLY A 38 2.97 2.03 7.77
CA GLY A 38 4.21 1.98 6.99
C GLY A 38 4.78 3.39 6.88
N ARG A 39 5.97 3.56 7.44
CA ARG A 39 6.58 4.88 7.61
C ARG A 39 7.52 5.22 6.47
N ARG A 40 7.51 6.52 6.14
CA ARG A 40 8.47 7.12 5.21
C ARG A 40 8.59 6.35 3.91
N ILE A 41 7.46 6.01 3.29
CA ILE A 41 7.46 5.44 1.95
C ILE A 41 7.95 6.54 1.00
N GLU A 42 9.08 6.30 0.37
CA GLU A 42 9.72 7.23 -0.55
C GLU A 42 9.43 6.81 -1.99
N ILE A 43 8.94 7.76 -2.79
CA ILE A 43 8.77 7.57 -4.23
C ILE A 43 10.17 7.45 -4.85
N ALA A 44 10.45 6.32 -5.50
CA ALA A 44 11.69 6.07 -6.21
C ALA A 44 11.83 6.98 -7.45
N GLU A 45 13.03 7.08 -8.02
CA GLU A 45 13.27 7.93 -9.20
C GLU A 45 12.31 7.59 -10.35
N ALA A 46 12.10 6.32 -10.63
CA ALA A 46 11.15 5.85 -11.66
C ALA A 46 9.68 6.16 -11.32
N GLY A 47 9.37 6.37 -10.04
CA GLY A 47 8.03 6.76 -9.58
C GLY A 47 7.76 8.26 -9.70
N HIS A 48 8.81 9.08 -9.86
CA HIS A 48 8.63 10.51 -10.04
C HIS A 48 7.95 10.79 -11.39
N GLY A 49 6.79 11.44 -11.34
CA GLY A 49 5.96 11.70 -12.53
C GLY A 49 5.15 10.51 -13.03
N HIS A 50 5.29 9.33 -12.40
CA HIS A 50 4.44 8.17 -12.70
C HIS A 50 2.97 8.45 -12.35
N GLY A 51 2.06 7.98 -13.20
CA GLY A 51 0.62 8.19 -13.05
C GLY A 51 0.07 7.83 -11.68
N LEU A 52 0.58 6.77 -11.05
CA LEU A 52 0.15 6.31 -9.72
C LEU A 52 0.31 7.40 -8.64
N TYR A 53 1.35 8.24 -8.74
CA TYR A 53 1.75 9.17 -7.69
C TYR A 53 1.46 10.64 -8.00
N LEU A 54 0.66 10.94 -9.02
CA LEU A 54 0.28 12.32 -9.34
C LEU A 54 -0.36 13.02 -8.14
N GLY A 55 0.24 14.12 -7.69
CA GLY A 55 -0.22 14.89 -6.54
C GLY A 55 0.03 14.25 -5.18
N LYS A 56 0.82 13.17 -5.10
CA LYS A 56 1.29 12.58 -3.85
C LYS A 56 2.59 13.26 -3.39
N PRO A 57 2.84 13.48 -2.09
CA PRO A 57 4.13 13.96 -1.61
C PRO A 57 5.22 12.90 -1.86
N ARG A 58 6.47 13.37 -2.07
CA ARG A 58 7.62 12.49 -2.35
C ARG A 58 7.84 11.42 -1.28
N ILE A 59 7.61 11.77 0.00
CA ILE A 59 7.68 10.87 1.15
C ILE A 59 6.34 10.96 1.86
N PHE A 60 5.75 9.81 2.17
CA PHE A 60 4.46 9.73 2.83
C PHE A 60 4.38 8.50 3.73
N ASP A 61 3.42 8.49 4.63
CA ASP A 61 3.04 7.34 5.43
C ASP A 61 1.78 6.70 4.83
N ALA A 62 1.62 5.38 5.00
CA ALA A 62 0.44 4.66 4.53
C ALA A 62 0.04 3.54 5.49
N ILE A 63 -1.22 3.10 5.41
CA ILE A 63 -1.70 1.95 6.17
C ILE A 63 -1.13 0.67 5.56
N THR A 64 -0.56 -0.21 6.41
CA THR A 64 0.10 -1.43 5.98
C THR A 64 -0.23 -2.62 6.87
N VAL A 65 -0.31 -3.80 6.27
CA VAL A 65 -0.43 -5.11 6.93
C VAL A 65 0.17 -6.18 6.03
N HIS A 66 1.43 -6.48 6.16
CA HIS A 66 2.03 -7.60 5.43
C HIS A 66 3.15 -8.26 6.22
N LEU A 67 3.38 -9.54 5.96
CA LEU A 67 4.49 -10.33 6.48
C LEU A 67 5.49 -10.63 5.37
N ASP A 68 4.97 -10.84 4.17
CA ASP A 68 5.75 -11.19 3.01
C ASP A 68 6.06 -9.95 2.18
N GLU A 69 7.12 -10.02 1.39
CA GLU A 69 7.60 -8.97 0.49
C GLU A 69 8.05 -9.54 -0.84
N VAL A 70 8.13 -8.69 -1.86
CA VAL A 70 8.77 -9.04 -3.13
C VAL A 70 10.25 -9.25 -2.89
N GLU A 71 10.76 -10.45 -3.21
CA GLU A 71 12.16 -10.83 -3.08
C GLU A 71 12.94 -10.55 -4.37
N THR A 72 12.44 -11.07 -5.50
CA THR A 72 13.02 -10.80 -6.82
C THR A 72 11.98 -10.19 -7.74
N LEU A 73 12.39 -9.18 -8.49
CA LEU A 73 11.53 -8.53 -9.45
C LEU A 73 11.25 -9.45 -10.65
N ALA A 74 10.03 -9.46 -11.14
CA ALA A 74 9.69 -10.06 -12.42
C ALA A 74 10.31 -9.24 -13.58
N PRO A 75 10.58 -9.85 -14.73
CA PRO A 75 10.95 -9.10 -15.94
C PRO A 75 9.91 -8.02 -16.27
N GLY A 76 10.37 -6.84 -16.67
CA GLY A 76 9.49 -5.70 -16.96
C GLY A 76 8.86 -5.06 -15.73
N THR A 77 9.41 -5.27 -14.53
CA THR A 77 8.97 -4.60 -13.31
C THR A 77 9.75 -3.33 -13.05
N THR A 78 9.04 -2.24 -12.82
CA THR A 78 9.58 -0.96 -12.37
C THR A 78 9.16 -0.71 -10.92
N VAL A 79 10.13 -0.54 -10.02
CA VAL A 79 9.86 -0.17 -8.63
C VAL A 79 9.53 1.31 -8.56
N LEU A 80 8.36 1.63 -7.98
CA LEU A 80 7.84 2.99 -7.91
C LEU A 80 8.02 3.63 -6.53
N SER A 81 8.10 2.84 -5.47
CA SER A 81 8.39 3.34 -4.11
C SER A 81 8.99 2.26 -3.22
N THR A 82 9.69 2.71 -2.19
CA THR A 82 10.40 1.89 -1.21
C THR A 82 10.25 2.46 0.20
N ASN A 83 10.58 1.69 1.23
CA ASN A 83 10.87 2.22 2.57
C ASN A 83 11.95 1.36 3.25
N ALA A 84 12.27 1.68 4.51
CA ALA A 84 13.28 0.94 5.25
C ALA A 84 12.88 -0.50 5.58
N TRP A 85 11.56 -0.83 5.50
CA TRP A 85 11.03 -2.15 5.82
C TRP A 85 11.03 -3.09 4.62
N SER A 86 10.64 -2.59 3.46
CA SER A 86 10.56 -3.38 2.23
C SER A 86 11.10 -2.60 1.03
N PRO A 87 11.95 -3.21 0.20
CA PRO A 87 12.51 -2.58 -0.98
C PRO A 87 11.47 -2.30 -2.08
N VAL A 88 10.31 -2.94 -2.01
CA VAL A 88 9.20 -2.76 -2.97
C VAL A 88 7.93 -2.41 -2.21
N GLN A 89 7.65 -1.12 -2.11
CA GLN A 89 6.37 -0.63 -1.56
C GLN A 89 5.34 -0.34 -2.65
N ALA A 90 5.77 -0.12 -3.88
CA ALA A 90 4.91 -0.15 -5.06
C ALA A 90 5.73 -0.49 -6.31
N ALA A 91 5.05 -1.08 -7.28
CA ALA A 91 5.63 -1.41 -8.57
C ALA A 91 4.60 -1.33 -9.70
N GLU A 92 5.12 -1.05 -10.90
CA GLU A 92 4.45 -1.34 -12.16
C GLU A 92 5.06 -2.61 -12.76
N ILE A 93 4.22 -3.50 -13.28
CA ILE A 93 4.63 -4.71 -13.98
C ILE A 93 4.07 -4.66 -15.39
N ASP A 94 4.94 -4.72 -16.39
CA ASP A 94 4.54 -4.87 -17.77
C ASP A 94 3.79 -6.18 -17.96
N THR A 95 2.68 -6.12 -18.67
CA THR A 95 1.89 -7.33 -18.97
C THR A 95 1.90 -7.63 -20.45
N PRO A 96 2.01 -8.92 -20.87
CA PRO A 96 2.03 -9.32 -22.28
C PRO A 96 0.82 -8.82 -23.08
N GLY A 97 -0.30 -8.57 -22.42
CA GLY A 97 -1.51 -8.01 -23.03
C GLY A 97 -1.52 -6.50 -23.19
N GLY A 98 -0.50 -5.80 -22.67
CA GLY A 98 -0.39 -4.34 -22.74
C GLY A 98 -1.31 -3.58 -21.79
N GLY A 99 -2.06 -4.26 -20.91
CA GLY A 99 -2.93 -3.61 -19.93
C GLY A 99 -2.18 -2.96 -18.77
N GLY A 100 -0.99 -3.45 -18.47
CA GLY A 100 -0.19 -3.06 -17.32
C GLY A 100 -0.80 -3.52 -15.99
N PHE A 101 0.05 -3.67 -14.99
CA PHE A 101 -0.37 -3.90 -13.61
C PHE A 101 0.33 -2.89 -12.70
N TRP A 102 -0.44 -2.12 -11.93
CA TRP A 102 0.08 -1.26 -10.87
C TRP A 102 -0.24 -1.88 -9.51
N GLY A 103 0.73 -1.90 -8.61
CA GLY A 103 0.52 -2.48 -7.30
C GLY A 103 1.21 -1.72 -6.18
N THR A 104 0.61 -1.83 -4.99
CA THR A 104 1.18 -1.30 -3.74
C THR A 104 1.32 -2.42 -2.72
N GLN A 105 2.36 -2.41 -1.89
CA GLN A 105 2.49 -3.32 -0.76
C GLN A 105 1.65 -2.85 0.43
N TYR A 106 1.43 -1.55 0.54
CA TYR A 106 0.51 -0.93 1.49
C TYR A 106 -0.93 -0.90 0.96
N HIS A 107 -1.86 -0.44 1.81
CA HIS A 107 -3.30 -0.45 1.55
C HIS A 107 -3.88 0.96 1.40
N PRO A 108 -3.88 1.57 0.20
CA PRO A 108 -4.52 2.87 -0.02
C PRO A 108 -6.04 2.83 0.16
N GLU A 109 -6.65 1.64 0.09
CA GLU A 109 -8.07 1.39 0.28
C GLU A 109 -8.49 1.28 1.75
N TYR A 110 -7.55 1.00 2.68
CA TYR A 110 -7.88 0.81 4.08
C TYR A 110 -8.10 2.13 4.82
N THR A 111 -8.98 2.07 5.81
CA THR A 111 -9.12 3.08 6.85
C THR A 111 -8.61 2.54 8.18
N PHE A 112 -8.57 3.37 9.21
CA PHE A 112 -8.27 2.89 10.56
C PHE A 112 -9.29 1.87 11.08
N ARG A 113 -10.50 1.82 10.52
CA ARG A 113 -11.52 0.84 10.87
C ARG A 113 -11.09 -0.58 10.46
N GLU A 114 -10.57 -0.73 9.25
CA GLU A 114 -10.08 -2.02 8.74
C GLU A 114 -8.86 -2.47 9.56
N ILE A 115 -7.91 -1.57 9.80
CA ILE A 115 -6.74 -1.87 10.64
C ILE A 115 -7.14 -2.24 12.06
N ALA A 116 -8.09 -1.53 12.67
CA ALA A 116 -8.60 -1.87 14.00
C ALA A 116 -9.28 -3.26 14.02
N ALA A 117 -9.95 -3.65 12.95
CA ALA A 117 -10.53 -4.99 12.81
C ALA A 117 -9.43 -6.06 12.69
N VAL A 118 -8.37 -5.80 11.93
CA VAL A 118 -7.19 -6.66 11.83
C VAL A 118 -6.54 -6.86 13.20
N PHE A 119 -6.32 -5.78 13.96
CA PHE A 119 -5.75 -5.87 15.31
C PHE A 119 -6.63 -6.67 16.27
N ARG A 120 -7.95 -6.54 16.20
CA ARG A 120 -8.86 -7.35 17.02
C ARG A 120 -8.80 -8.84 16.67
N ARG A 121 -8.72 -9.16 15.38
CA ARG A 121 -8.71 -10.54 14.89
C ARG A 121 -7.40 -11.27 15.17
N TYR A 122 -6.28 -10.56 15.03
CA TYR A 122 -4.94 -11.14 15.10
C TYR A 122 -4.15 -10.65 16.31
N GLY A 123 -4.81 -10.08 17.33
CA GLY A 123 -4.16 -9.42 18.47
C GLY A 123 -3.10 -10.27 19.15
N ASP A 124 -3.39 -11.54 19.43
CA ASP A 124 -2.45 -12.46 20.10
C ASP A 124 -1.21 -12.78 19.25
N ILE A 125 -1.38 -12.86 17.93
CA ILE A 125 -0.28 -13.08 16.98
C ILE A 125 0.54 -11.80 16.84
N LEU A 126 -0.12 -10.66 16.84
CA LEU A 126 0.51 -9.35 16.68
C LEU A 126 1.30 -8.93 17.93
N ILE A 127 0.84 -9.32 19.12
CA ILE A 127 1.58 -9.10 20.37
C ILE A 127 2.98 -9.69 20.28
N LYS A 128 3.15 -10.85 19.67
CA LYS A 128 4.44 -11.50 19.50
C LYS A 128 5.37 -10.84 18.48
N HIS A 129 4.82 -10.09 17.53
CA HIS A 129 5.58 -9.50 16.41
C HIS A 129 5.68 -7.97 16.47
N VAL A 130 4.78 -7.27 17.16
CA VAL A 130 4.73 -5.80 17.27
C VAL A 130 5.48 -5.27 18.50
N LEU A 131 5.82 -6.14 19.45
CA LEU A 131 6.44 -5.78 20.73
C LEU A 131 7.78 -5.04 20.64
N PHE A 132 8.40 -5.01 19.48
CA PHE A 132 9.73 -4.37 19.34
C PHE A 132 9.69 -2.94 18.80
N THR A 133 8.57 -2.45 18.27
CA THR A 133 8.53 -1.10 17.65
C THR A 133 7.66 -0.10 18.40
N TYR A 134 6.63 -0.54 19.14
CA TYR A 134 5.76 0.34 19.92
C TYR A 134 5.35 -0.34 21.23
N ALA A 135 5.85 0.17 22.34
CA ALA A 135 5.61 -0.33 23.71
C ALA A 135 4.15 -0.18 24.24
N ALA A 136 3.17 0.02 23.37
CA ALA A 136 1.76 0.06 23.74
C ALA A 136 1.09 -1.24 23.31
N ALA A 137 0.54 -1.96 24.27
CA ALA A 137 -0.17 -3.23 24.04
C ALA A 137 -1.25 -3.07 22.95
N PRO A 138 -1.43 -4.07 22.06
CA PRO A 138 -2.46 -4.08 21.01
C PRO A 138 -3.87 -3.77 21.50
N ALA A 139 -4.19 -4.13 22.74
CA ALA A 139 -5.45 -3.80 23.39
C ALA A 139 -5.68 -2.28 23.53
N ALA A 140 -4.64 -1.48 23.71
CA ALA A 140 -4.73 -0.01 23.77
C ALA A 140 -4.70 0.64 22.38
N TYR A 141 -4.17 -0.05 21.39
CA TYR A 141 -4.03 0.47 20.02
C TYR A 141 -5.38 0.49 19.27
N SER A 142 -6.20 -0.56 19.43
CA SER A 142 -7.50 -0.66 18.76
C SER A 142 -8.48 0.47 19.15
N PRO A 143 -8.71 0.79 20.45
CA PRO A 143 -9.52 1.94 20.84
C PRO A 143 -8.97 3.28 20.34
N ALA A 144 -7.63 3.45 20.33
CA ALA A 144 -6.99 4.65 19.85
C ALA A 144 -7.19 4.83 18.33
N LEU A 145 -7.10 3.76 17.55
CA LEU A 145 -7.40 3.79 16.11
C LEU A 145 -8.88 4.12 15.86
N HIS A 146 -9.80 3.56 16.64
CA HIS A 146 -11.21 3.92 16.54
C HIS A 146 -11.46 5.39 16.87
N ALA A 147 -10.80 5.92 17.88
CA ALA A 147 -10.90 7.34 18.20
C ALA A 147 -10.28 8.24 17.13
N ALA A 148 -9.24 7.77 16.43
CA ALA A 148 -8.64 8.50 15.32
C ALA A 148 -9.54 8.58 14.06
N LEU A 149 -10.60 7.75 13.99
CA LEU A 149 -11.64 7.84 12.94
C LEU A 149 -12.58 9.05 13.12
N ALA A 150 -12.59 9.67 14.31
CA ALA A 150 -13.37 10.89 14.51
C ALA A 150 -12.84 12.02 13.60
N SER A 151 -13.75 12.81 13.07
CA SER A 151 -13.38 13.96 12.24
C SER A 151 -13.79 15.26 12.97
N PRO A 152 -12.83 16.12 13.32
CA PRO A 152 -11.37 15.93 13.21
C PRO A 152 -10.81 14.90 14.22
N ALA A 153 -9.75 14.20 13.82
CA ALA A 153 -9.09 13.25 14.70
C ALA A 153 -8.53 13.95 15.95
N PRO A 154 -8.63 13.35 17.15
CA PRO A 154 -8.14 13.96 18.37
C PRO A 154 -6.65 14.27 18.32
N ARG A 155 -6.24 15.53 18.48
CA ARG A 155 -4.84 15.99 18.43
C ARG A 155 -3.87 15.14 19.28
N PRO A 156 -4.20 14.74 20.53
CA PRO A 156 -3.30 13.90 21.32
C PRO A 156 -2.96 12.56 20.65
N LEU A 157 -3.91 11.95 19.93
CA LEU A 157 -3.69 10.70 19.19
C LEU A 157 -2.86 10.95 17.93
N VAL A 158 -3.17 12.01 17.20
CA VAL A 158 -2.41 12.42 16.01
C VAL A 158 -0.94 12.60 16.37
N TRP A 159 -0.63 13.32 17.44
CA TRP A 159 0.74 13.53 17.90
C TRP A 159 1.39 12.25 18.44
N LYS A 160 0.66 11.50 19.30
CA LYS A 160 1.19 10.28 19.89
C LYS A 160 1.63 9.25 18.85
N TYR A 161 0.89 9.15 17.76
CA TYR A 161 1.16 8.17 16.71
C TYR A 161 1.79 8.76 15.44
N GLY A 162 2.09 10.07 15.45
CA GLY A 162 2.68 10.77 14.30
C GLY A 162 1.86 10.60 13.04
N LEU A 163 0.53 10.79 13.13
CA LEU A 163 -0.36 10.66 11.99
C LEU A 163 -0.41 11.99 11.23
N ASP A 164 -0.33 11.91 9.92
CA ASP A 164 -0.42 13.05 9.02
C ASP A 164 -1.61 12.94 8.05
N GLU A 165 -1.73 13.91 7.16
CA GLU A 165 -2.80 13.94 6.15
C GLU A 165 -2.74 12.74 5.18
N ALA A 166 -1.55 12.18 4.93
CA ALA A 166 -1.40 11.02 4.05
C ALA A 166 -2.18 9.81 4.58
N VAL A 167 -2.39 9.74 5.89
CA VAL A 167 -3.13 8.65 6.54
C VAL A 167 -4.52 9.08 6.97
N LEU A 168 -4.69 10.32 7.44
CA LEU A 168 -5.95 10.83 8.00
C LEU A 168 -6.94 11.26 6.94
N ASP A 169 -6.49 11.96 5.89
CA ASP A 169 -7.37 12.45 4.83
C ASP A 169 -7.68 11.34 3.81
N PRO A 170 -8.95 10.95 3.65
CA PRO A 170 -9.33 9.92 2.68
C PRO A 170 -8.91 10.25 1.24
N ALA A 171 -8.96 11.53 0.84
CA ALA A 171 -8.61 11.95 -0.52
C ALA A 171 -7.10 11.85 -0.79
N VAL A 172 -6.27 12.04 0.24
CA VAL A 172 -4.81 11.88 0.15
C VAL A 172 -4.42 10.40 0.26
N ARG A 173 -5.03 9.68 1.21
CA ARG A 173 -4.76 8.26 1.45
C ARG A 173 -5.08 7.37 0.25
N SER A 174 -6.22 7.59 -0.40
CA SER A 174 -6.68 6.77 -1.53
C SER A 174 -6.31 7.35 -2.90
N ARG A 175 -5.37 8.28 -2.96
CA ARG A 175 -4.98 8.97 -4.19
C ARG A 175 -4.48 8.02 -5.27
N GLU A 176 -3.75 6.99 -4.91
CA GLU A 176 -3.25 5.97 -5.83
C GLU A 176 -4.39 5.28 -6.60
N LEU A 177 -5.48 4.95 -5.91
CA LEU A 177 -6.64 4.32 -6.55
C LEU A 177 -7.34 5.27 -7.51
N ARG A 178 -7.51 6.54 -7.12
CA ARG A 178 -8.06 7.56 -8.00
C ARG A 178 -7.18 7.75 -9.24
N ASN A 179 -5.89 7.91 -9.02
CA ASN A 179 -4.93 8.07 -10.09
C ASN A 179 -4.95 6.87 -11.04
N TRP A 180 -4.98 5.63 -10.53
CA TRP A 180 -5.10 4.45 -11.36
C TRP A 180 -6.36 4.46 -12.23
N ILE A 181 -7.52 4.84 -11.66
CA ILE A 181 -8.75 4.97 -12.44
C ILE A 181 -8.59 6.03 -13.53
N GLU A 182 -8.08 7.20 -13.20
CA GLU A 182 -7.96 8.35 -14.12
C GLU A 182 -6.88 8.13 -15.19
N GLN A 183 -5.74 7.53 -14.84
CA GLN A 183 -4.57 7.43 -15.71
C GLN A 183 -4.49 6.10 -16.48
N ALA A 184 -5.13 5.03 -15.99
CA ALA A 184 -5.07 3.71 -16.62
C ALA A 184 -6.46 3.24 -17.10
N VAL A 185 -7.48 3.25 -16.23
CA VAL A 185 -8.78 2.64 -16.55
C VAL A 185 -9.58 3.47 -17.56
N LEU A 186 -9.73 4.77 -17.31
CA LEU A 186 -10.52 5.65 -18.19
C LEU A 186 -9.93 5.75 -19.60
N PRO A 187 -8.60 5.89 -19.80
CA PRO A 187 -7.99 5.85 -21.13
C PRO A 187 -8.21 4.53 -21.87
N ALA A 188 -8.03 3.38 -21.16
CA ALA A 188 -8.25 2.05 -21.74
C ALA A 188 -9.71 1.82 -22.17
N ARG A 189 -10.68 2.38 -21.45
CA ARG A 189 -12.10 2.33 -21.79
C ARG A 189 -12.38 3.12 -23.07
N SER A 190 -11.79 4.29 -23.23
CA SER A 190 -12.01 5.15 -24.40
C SER A 190 -11.47 4.56 -25.70
N THR A 191 -10.41 3.76 -25.64
CA THR A 191 -9.88 3.02 -26.79
C THR A 191 -10.75 1.85 -27.22
N ARG A 192 -11.33 1.10 -26.26
CA ARG A 192 -12.23 -0.02 -26.54
C ARG A 192 -13.60 0.37 -27.10
N GLY A 193 -14.05 1.56 -26.89
CA GLY A 193 -15.34 2.08 -27.41
C GLY A 193 -15.27 2.60 -28.83
N ARG A 194 -14.13 2.49 -29.52
CA ARG A 194 -13.91 2.94 -30.90
C ARG A 194 -13.69 1.80 -31.91
N GLU A 195 -13.72 0.55 -31.41
CA GLU A 195 -13.74 -0.67 -32.22
C GLU A 195 -15.19 -1.18 -32.36
#